data_fbbe264a7299f29559872a5517d0fa1b
#
_entry.id   fbbe264a7299f29559872a5517d0fa1b
#
_cell.length_a   1.000
_cell.length_b   1.000
_cell.length_c   1.000
_cell.angle_alpha   90.00
_cell.angle_beta   90.00
_cell.angle_gamma   90.00
#
_symmetry.space_group_name_H-M   'P 1'
#
loop_
_entity.id
_entity.type
_entity.pdbx_description
1 polymer ?
#
loop_
_entity_poly.entity_id
_entity_poly.type
_entity_poly.pdbx_seq_one_letter_code
_entity_poly.pdbx_strand_id
1 'polypeptide(L)'
;MSRLSIYHEDPAGEPEVVSDIDTIATRLNSIGVQFERWHAGRILTGDAGQEEVLAAYRDSVDRLNKRYGFQSVDVVSLRPDHPEKAAMRGKFLAEHVHDDFEVRFFVEGKGLFYLHVGDRVHLVLCEQGDLISVPANTPHWFDMGVNPNFKCIRFFTKPDGWVADFTGSDIAKRFPTFDEHIAPAS
;
A
#
# COMPACT_ATOMS: atom_id res chain seq x y z
N MET A 1 -0.47 3.26 13.94
CA MET A 1 -0.84 4.58 13.38
C MET A 1 -0.10 4.74 12.07
N SER A 2 -0.79 5.23 11.02
CA SER A 2 -0.20 5.48 9.71
C SER A 2 0.95 6.47 9.81
N ARG A 3 1.97 6.30 8.99
CA ARG A 3 3.19 7.10 9.07
C ARG A 3 3.81 7.23 7.68
N LEU A 4 4.27 8.42 7.34
CA LEU A 4 5.09 8.70 6.17
C LEU A 4 6.52 9.01 6.64
N SER A 5 7.50 8.30 6.08
CA SER A 5 8.93 8.58 6.29
C SER A 5 9.57 8.85 4.95
N ILE A 6 10.15 10.03 4.77
CA ILE A 6 10.74 10.47 3.50
C ILE A 6 12.25 10.44 3.61
N TYR A 7 12.88 9.59 2.84
CA TYR A 7 14.34 9.46 2.74
C TYR A 7 14.86 10.06 1.44
N HIS A 8 16.12 10.41 1.41
CA HIS A 8 16.85 10.54 0.16
C HIS A 8 17.08 9.14 -0.44
N GLU A 9 17.19 8.99 -1.77
CA GLU A 9 17.48 7.71 -2.43
C GLU A 9 18.79 7.04 -1.97
N ASP A 10 19.73 7.87 -1.50
CA ASP A 10 20.91 7.44 -0.74
C ASP A 10 20.67 7.78 0.75
N PRO A 11 20.22 6.81 1.57
CA PRO A 11 19.70 7.07 2.92
C PRO A 11 20.82 7.31 3.95
N ALA A 12 21.68 8.31 3.71
CA ALA A 12 22.80 8.66 4.60
C ALA A 12 22.38 9.46 5.85
N GLY A 13 21.09 9.82 6.01
CA GLY A 13 20.59 10.67 7.10
C GLY A 13 19.25 10.22 7.64
N GLU A 14 18.78 10.94 8.68
CA GLU A 14 17.46 10.70 9.27
C GLU A 14 16.35 11.12 8.29
N PRO A 15 15.25 10.33 8.20
CA PRO A 15 14.12 10.69 7.37
C PRO A 15 13.30 11.85 7.95
N GLU A 16 12.62 12.59 7.09
CA GLU A 16 11.48 13.39 7.54
C GLU A 16 10.34 12.43 7.91
N VAL A 17 9.79 12.55 9.13
CA VAL A 17 8.71 11.67 9.60
C VAL A 17 7.44 12.45 9.87
N VAL A 18 6.33 12.00 9.30
CA VAL A 18 4.99 12.60 9.42
C VAL A 18 4.00 11.54 9.87
N SER A 19 3.17 11.86 10.88
CA SER A 19 2.15 10.96 11.43
C SER A 19 0.73 11.57 11.42
N ASP A 20 0.61 12.85 11.11
CA ASP A 20 -0.68 13.51 10.93
C ASP A 20 -1.26 13.14 9.56
N ILE A 21 -2.52 12.65 9.54
CA ILE A 21 -3.16 12.08 8.33
C ILE A 21 -3.33 13.13 7.23
N ASP A 22 -3.73 14.35 7.57
CA ASP A 22 -3.97 15.40 6.57
C ASP A 22 -2.64 15.87 5.97
N THR A 23 -1.59 15.91 6.79
CA THR A 23 -0.23 16.22 6.34
C THR A 23 0.31 15.10 5.45
N ILE A 24 0.11 13.81 5.81
CA ILE A 24 0.47 12.65 4.97
C ILE A 24 -0.21 12.77 3.61
N ALA A 25 -1.54 12.98 3.60
CA ALA A 25 -2.31 13.14 2.37
C ALA A 25 -1.79 14.30 1.51
N THR A 26 -1.51 15.44 2.12
CA THR A 26 -0.98 16.62 1.42
C THR A 26 0.38 16.35 0.78
N ARG A 27 1.31 15.73 1.53
CA ARG A 27 2.64 15.35 1.02
C ARG A 27 2.57 14.36 -0.12
N LEU A 28 1.77 13.30 0.01
CA LEU A 28 1.60 12.27 -1.02
C LEU A 28 0.90 12.84 -2.27
N ASN A 29 -0.12 13.68 -2.11
CA ASN A 29 -0.79 14.35 -3.22
C ASN A 29 0.17 15.24 -4.03
N SER A 30 1.15 15.87 -3.40
CA SER A 30 2.14 16.71 -4.09
C SER A 30 3.04 15.93 -5.06
N ILE A 31 3.11 14.60 -4.91
CA ILE A 31 3.83 13.69 -5.81
C ILE A 31 2.88 12.83 -6.65
N GLY A 32 1.58 13.19 -6.70
CA GLY A 32 0.56 12.49 -7.51
C GLY A 32 -0.05 11.24 -6.87
N VAL A 33 0.36 10.89 -5.64
CA VAL A 33 -0.17 9.74 -4.90
C VAL A 33 -1.36 10.17 -4.07
N GLN A 34 -2.52 9.54 -4.28
CA GLN A 34 -3.71 9.81 -3.47
C GLN A 34 -3.66 9.00 -2.18
N PHE A 35 -3.94 9.65 -1.06
CA PHE A 35 -4.06 9.01 0.24
C PHE A 35 -5.32 9.52 0.93
N GLU A 36 -6.18 8.59 1.40
CA GLU A 36 -7.43 8.91 2.07
C GLU A 36 -7.65 7.95 3.25
N ARG A 37 -8.46 8.38 4.22
CA ARG A 37 -8.98 7.50 5.26
C ARG A 37 -10.48 7.27 5.06
N TRP A 38 -10.87 5.99 5.00
CA TRP A 38 -12.26 5.58 4.86
C TRP A 38 -12.79 4.96 6.15
N HIS A 39 -14.11 5.07 6.33
CA HIS A 39 -14.82 4.43 7.41
C HIS A 39 -15.82 3.42 6.85
N ALA A 40 -15.88 2.24 7.46
CA ALA A 40 -16.87 1.23 7.09
C ALA A 40 -18.29 1.69 7.46
N GLY A 41 -19.25 1.44 6.58
CA GLY A 41 -20.66 1.66 6.86
C GLY A 41 -21.25 0.69 7.89
N ARG A 42 -20.53 -0.40 8.19
CA ARG A 42 -20.89 -1.41 9.19
C ARG A 42 -19.65 -2.08 9.79
N ILE A 43 -19.82 -2.69 10.97
CA ILE A 43 -18.79 -3.48 11.60
C ILE A 43 -18.57 -4.78 10.80
N LEU A 44 -17.31 -5.11 10.51
CA LEU A 44 -16.91 -6.34 9.87
C LEU A 44 -16.30 -7.30 10.89
N THR A 45 -16.56 -8.61 10.74
CA THR A 45 -15.86 -9.66 11.46
C THR A 45 -14.55 -10.01 10.75
N GLY A 46 -13.56 -10.57 11.46
CA GLY A 46 -12.25 -10.88 10.88
C GLY A 46 -12.30 -11.94 9.76
N ASP A 47 -13.37 -12.76 9.71
CA ASP A 47 -13.65 -13.77 8.69
C ASP A 47 -14.53 -13.25 7.54
N ALA A 48 -14.92 -11.98 7.55
CA ALA A 48 -15.75 -11.39 6.51
C ALA A 48 -15.20 -11.67 5.10
N GLY A 49 -16.05 -12.24 4.26
CA GLY A 49 -15.74 -12.56 2.86
C GLY A 49 -15.79 -11.32 1.96
N GLN A 50 -15.42 -11.52 0.69
CA GLN A 50 -15.34 -10.44 -0.29
C GLN A 50 -16.66 -9.65 -0.40
N GLU A 51 -17.80 -10.34 -0.50
CA GLU A 51 -19.12 -9.67 -0.66
C GLU A 51 -19.44 -8.78 0.54
N GLU A 52 -19.17 -9.26 1.76
CA GLU A 52 -19.42 -8.49 2.98
C GLU A 52 -18.50 -7.27 3.08
N VAL A 53 -17.23 -7.44 2.74
CA VAL A 53 -16.24 -6.35 2.71
C VAL A 53 -16.67 -5.28 1.71
N LEU A 54 -16.96 -5.65 0.46
CA LEU A 54 -17.36 -4.70 -0.57
C LEU A 54 -18.70 -4.02 -0.23
N ALA A 55 -19.64 -4.73 0.42
CA ALA A 55 -20.89 -4.14 0.87
C ALA A 55 -20.69 -3.14 2.03
N ALA A 56 -19.71 -3.37 2.91
CA ALA A 56 -19.40 -2.45 4.01
C ALA A 56 -18.80 -1.12 3.54
N TYR A 57 -18.07 -1.15 2.42
CA TYR A 57 -17.41 0.02 1.84
C TYR A 57 -18.03 0.49 0.51
N ARG A 58 -19.26 0.05 0.20
CA ARG A 58 -19.92 0.27 -1.08
C ARG A 58 -19.86 1.72 -1.56
N ASP A 59 -20.28 2.67 -0.73
CA ASP A 59 -20.33 4.09 -1.12
C ASP A 59 -18.94 4.64 -1.50
N SER A 60 -17.90 4.18 -0.81
CA SER A 60 -16.53 4.57 -1.08
C SER A 60 -15.98 3.90 -2.34
N VAL A 61 -16.30 2.61 -2.53
CA VAL A 61 -15.95 1.84 -3.74
C VAL A 61 -16.63 2.44 -4.96
N ASP A 62 -17.93 2.74 -4.88
CA ASP A 62 -18.72 3.32 -5.98
C ASP A 62 -18.21 4.72 -6.35
N ARG A 63 -17.87 5.56 -5.34
CA ARG A 63 -17.29 6.89 -5.55
C ARG A 63 -15.95 6.79 -6.28
N LEU A 64 -15.08 5.89 -5.85
CA LEU A 64 -13.77 5.68 -6.44
C LEU A 64 -13.91 5.10 -7.86
N ASN A 65 -14.80 4.13 -8.05
CA ASN A 65 -15.08 3.52 -9.35
C ASN A 65 -15.61 4.55 -10.36
N LYS A 66 -16.50 5.45 -9.93
CA LYS A 66 -16.98 6.55 -10.76
C LYS A 66 -15.88 7.50 -11.21
N ARG A 67 -14.83 7.67 -10.38
CA ARG A 67 -13.69 8.55 -10.68
C ARG A 67 -12.70 7.93 -11.65
N TYR A 68 -12.40 6.63 -11.50
CA TYR A 68 -11.30 5.95 -12.20
C TYR A 68 -11.78 4.91 -13.23
N GLY A 69 -13.04 4.46 -13.19
CA GLY A 69 -13.58 3.48 -14.12
C GLY A 69 -12.96 2.09 -13.97
N PHE A 70 -12.78 1.62 -12.73
CA PHE A 70 -12.22 0.30 -12.47
C PHE A 70 -13.05 -0.82 -13.10
N GLN A 71 -12.38 -1.76 -13.75
CA GLN A 71 -12.99 -2.94 -14.37
C GLN A 71 -13.00 -4.15 -13.44
N SER A 72 -12.10 -4.17 -12.46
CA SER A 72 -11.99 -5.25 -11.48
C SER A 72 -11.79 -4.67 -10.09
N VAL A 73 -12.53 -5.23 -9.13
CA VAL A 73 -12.42 -4.93 -7.70
C VAL A 73 -12.48 -6.25 -6.95
N ASP A 74 -11.44 -6.57 -6.20
CA ASP A 74 -11.38 -7.81 -5.42
C ASP A 74 -10.84 -7.56 -3.99
N VAL A 75 -10.89 -8.61 -3.16
CA VAL A 75 -10.37 -8.59 -1.80
C VAL A 75 -9.29 -9.65 -1.67
N VAL A 76 -8.11 -9.23 -1.25
CA VAL A 76 -6.99 -10.11 -0.92
C VAL A 76 -6.74 -10.11 0.59
N SER A 77 -6.46 -11.28 1.14
CA SER A 77 -6.09 -11.45 2.54
C SER A 77 -4.85 -12.33 2.64
N LEU A 78 -3.92 -11.94 3.51
CA LEU A 78 -2.77 -12.78 3.84
C LEU A 78 -2.59 -12.81 5.35
N ARG A 79 -2.51 -14.03 5.90
CA ARG A 79 -2.42 -14.29 7.33
C ARG A 79 -1.05 -14.87 7.71
N PRO A 80 -0.63 -14.73 8.99
CA PRO A 80 0.70 -15.19 9.45
C PRO A 80 0.95 -16.69 9.32
N ASP A 81 -0.11 -17.49 9.28
CA ASP A 81 -0.07 -18.96 9.13
C ASP A 81 -0.10 -19.44 7.68
N HIS A 82 -0.18 -18.52 6.70
CA HIS A 82 -0.22 -18.90 5.28
C HIS A 82 1.07 -19.59 4.85
N PRO A 83 1.02 -20.81 4.27
CA PRO A 83 2.20 -21.62 3.98
C PRO A 83 3.15 -20.96 2.96
N GLU A 84 2.62 -20.18 2.02
CA GLU A 84 3.40 -19.51 0.97
C GLU A 84 3.72 -18.04 1.28
N LYS A 85 3.53 -17.57 2.51
CA LYS A 85 3.71 -16.16 2.86
C LYS A 85 5.07 -15.58 2.46
N ALA A 86 6.14 -16.36 2.62
CA ALA A 86 7.50 -15.93 2.27
C ALA A 86 7.67 -15.75 0.76
N ALA A 87 7.15 -16.69 -0.04
CA ALA A 87 7.18 -16.61 -1.50
C ALA A 87 6.32 -15.44 -2.02
N MET A 88 5.15 -15.22 -1.41
CA MET A 88 4.27 -14.11 -1.75
C MET A 88 4.91 -12.77 -1.41
N ARG A 89 5.52 -12.63 -0.22
CA ARG A 89 6.27 -11.44 0.17
C ARG A 89 7.41 -11.15 -0.82
N GLY A 90 8.18 -12.17 -1.19
CA GLY A 90 9.33 -12.04 -2.10
C GLY A 90 8.97 -11.45 -3.47
N LYS A 91 7.73 -11.62 -3.94
CA LYS A 91 7.26 -11.07 -5.22
C LYS A 91 7.17 -9.54 -5.23
N PHE A 92 7.02 -8.89 -4.07
CA PHE A 92 6.77 -7.47 -3.98
C PHE A 92 7.95 -6.66 -3.43
N LEU A 93 9.01 -7.34 -2.96
CA LEU A 93 10.14 -6.68 -2.30
C LEU A 93 11.13 -5.98 -3.25
N ALA A 94 11.10 -6.27 -4.54
CA ALA A 94 11.95 -5.60 -5.53
C ALA A 94 11.20 -4.45 -6.19
N GLU A 95 11.93 -3.38 -6.52
CA GLU A 95 11.35 -2.23 -7.21
C GLU A 95 10.79 -2.64 -8.57
N HIS A 96 9.55 -2.21 -8.82
CA HIS A 96 8.80 -2.49 -10.04
C HIS A 96 7.85 -1.33 -10.37
N VAL A 97 7.29 -1.39 -11.57
CA VAL A 97 6.21 -0.50 -12.05
C VAL A 97 5.03 -1.33 -12.54
N HIS A 98 3.85 -0.71 -12.56
CA HIS A 98 2.69 -1.22 -13.28
C HIS A 98 2.26 -0.21 -14.35
N ASP A 99 1.65 -0.68 -15.42
CA ASP A 99 1.04 0.17 -16.45
C ASP A 99 -0.39 0.62 -16.07
N ASP A 100 -0.83 0.29 -14.86
CA ASP A 100 -2.08 0.70 -14.22
C ASP A 100 -1.82 1.33 -12.84
N PHE A 101 -2.85 1.92 -12.24
CA PHE A 101 -2.79 2.39 -10.86
C PHE A 101 -2.62 1.22 -9.90
N GLU A 102 -1.73 1.38 -8.91
CA GLU A 102 -1.68 0.49 -7.76
C GLU A 102 -2.60 1.03 -6.67
N VAL A 103 -3.85 0.55 -6.60
CA VAL A 103 -4.85 1.03 -5.65
C VAL A 103 -5.14 -0.03 -4.60
N ARG A 104 -4.90 0.32 -3.34
CA ARG A 104 -5.12 -0.55 -2.17
C ARG A 104 -5.87 0.20 -1.09
N PHE A 105 -6.91 -0.46 -0.56
CA PHE A 105 -7.59 -0.02 0.66
C PHE A 105 -7.43 -1.08 1.74
N PHE A 106 -6.90 -0.69 2.89
CA PHE A 106 -6.66 -1.60 4.01
C PHE A 106 -7.92 -1.78 4.85
N VAL A 107 -8.58 -2.93 4.72
CA VAL A 107 -9.73 -3.33 5.54
C VAL A 107 -9.28 -3.75 6.93
N GLU A 108 -8.13 -4.43 7.01
CA GLU A 108 -7.49 -4.88 8.25
C GLU A 108 -5.98 -4.85 8.10
N GLY A 109 -5.31 -4.76 9.27
CA GLY A 109 -3.86 -4.93 9.34
C GLY A 109 -3.06 -3.77 8.80
N LYS A 110 -1.84 -4.07 8.32
CA LYS A 110 -0.84 -3.07 7.92
C LYS A 110 0.01 -3.57 6.77
N GLY A 111 0.60 -2.62 6.03
CA GLY A 111 1.62 -2.86 5.03
C GLY A 111 2.44 -1.61 4.77
N LEU A 112 3.63 -1.75 4.26
CA LEU A 112 4.56 -0.66 3.98
C LEU A 112 4.78 -0.53 2.47
N PHE A 113 4.33 0.58 1.90
CA PHE A 113 4.66 0.98 0.54
C PHE A 113 5.93 1.81 0.53
N TYR A 114 6.74 1.62 -0.49
CA TYR A 114 7.92 2.41 -0.79
C TYR A 114 7.73 3.00 -2.17
N LEU A 115 7.68 4.32 -2.27
CA LEU A 115 7.44 5.03 -3.51
C LEU A 115 8.70 5.81 -3.86
N HIS A 116 9.33 5.48 -4.99
CA HIS A 116 10.54 6.12 -5.45
C HIS A 116 10.18 7.22 -6.46
N VAL A 117 10.26 8.46 -6.04
CA VAL A 117 9.88 9.62 -6.84
C VAL A 117 11.00 10.67 -6.83
N GLY A 118 11.60 10.91 -7.98
CA GLY A 118 12.77 11.78 -8.11
C GLY A 118 13.97 11.21 -7.35
N ASP A 119 14.54 12.00 -6.45
CA ASP A 119 15.67 11.62 -5.58
C ASP A 119 15.21 11.18 -4.17
N ARG A 120 13.92 10.86 -4.02
CA ARG A 120 13.32 10.53 -2.72
C ARG A 120 12.60 9.19 -2.73
N VAL A 121 12.67 8.51 -1.59
CA VAL A 121 11.88 7.30 -1.32
C VAL A 121 10.94 7.58 -0.14
N HIS A 122 9.65 7.47 -0.43
CA HIS A 122 8.57 7.73 0.52
C HIS A 122 8.08 6.39 1.08
N LEU A 123 8.36 6.10 2.35
CA LEU A 123 7.88 4.93 3.06
C LEU A 123 6.52 5.25 3.68
N VAL A 124 5.46 4.66 3.16
CA VAL A 124 4.07 4.89 3.59
C VAL A 124 3.58 3.67 4.35
N LEU A 125 3.60 3.74 5.68
CA LEU A 125 2.99 2.73 6.54
C LEU A 125 1.48 2.93 6.51
N CYS A 126 0.79 2.07 5.76
CA CYS A 126 -0.66 2.01 5.70
C CYS A 126 -1.20 1.07 6.77
N GLU A 127 -2.34 1.42 7.35
CA GLU A 127 -3.08 0.59 8.30
C GLU A 127 -4.59 0.58 7.98
N GLN A 128 -5.35 -0.15 8.80
CA GLN A 128 -6.81 -0.23 8.66
C GLN A 128 -7.43 1.16 8.46
N GLY A 129 -8.23 1.28 7.42
CA GLY A 129 -8.91 2.51 7.03
C GLY A 129 -8.17 3.36 5.99
N ASP A 130 -6.92 3.04 5.66
CA ASP A 130 -6.15 3.80 4.68
C ASP A 130 -6.39 3.31 3.25
N LEU A 131 -6.66 4.26 2.36
CA LEU A 131 -6.58 4.12 0.91
C LEU A 131 -5.28 4.75 0.43
N ILE A 132 -4.54 4.03 -0.40
CA ILE A 132 -3.44 4.56 -1.19
C ILE A 132 -3.69 4.26 -2.68
N SER A 133 -3.47 5.25 -3.54
CA SER A 133 -3.51 5.11 -5.00
C SER A 133 -2.22 5.67 -5.59
N VAL A 134 -1.38 4.77 -6.09
CA VAL A 134 -0.11 5.08 -6.72
C VAL A 134 -0.33 5.17 -8.23
N PRO A 135 0.08 6.26 -8.89
CA PRO A 135 -0.07 6.40 -10.34
C PRO A 135 0.69 5.32 -11.12
N ALA A 136 0.18 5.00 -12.30
CA ALA A 136 0.87 4.13 -13.25
C ALA A 136 2.31 4.58 -13.49
N ASN A 137 3.21 3.62 -13.71
CA ASN A 137 4.64 3.84 -13.97
C ASN A 137 5.43 4.52 -12.84
N THR A 138 4.87 4.61 -11.63
CA THR A 138 5.63 5.04 -10.45
C THR A 138 6.46 3.88 -9.93
N PRO A 139 7.81 3.97 -9.88
CA PRO A 139 8.64 2.93 -9.29
C PRO A 139 8.32 2.76 -7.80
N HIS A 140 8.03 1.53 -7.41
CA HIS A 140 7.63 1.24 -6.03
C HIS A 140 7.89 -0.22 -5.67
N TRP A 141 7.80 -0.53 -4.37
CA TRP A 141 7.75 -1.89 -3.84
C TRP A 141 6.89 -1.92 -2.58
N PHE A 142 6.59 -3.11 -2.11
CA PHE A 142 5.72 -3.32 -0.96
C PHE A 142 6.27 -4.40 -0.04
N ASP A 143 6.27 -4.12 1.27
CA ASP A 143 6.62 -5.10 2.29
C ASP A 143 5.49 -5.28 3.30
N MET A 144 5.12 -6.53 3.53
CA MET A 144 4.08 -6.93 4.46
C MET A 144 4.62 -7.60 5.73
N GLY A 145 5.96 -7.59 5.89
CA GLY A 145 6.65 -8.23 7.01
C GLY A 145 6.79 -9.75 6.88
N VAL A 146 7.55 -10.34 7.79
CA VAL A 146 7.76 -11.80 7.85
C VAL A 146 6.54 -12.57 8.35
N ASN A 147 5.65 -11.87 9.08
CA ASN A 147 4.37 -12.39 9.58
C ASN A 147 3.22 -11.51 9.09
N PRO A 148 2.89 -11.58 7.78
CA PRO A 148 1.87 -10.73 7.19
C PRO A 148 0.51 -10.96 7.85
N ASN A 149 -0.19 -9.87 8.13
CA ASN A 149 -1.55 -9.92 8.65
C ASN A 149 -2.32 -8.70 8.13
N PHE A 150 -2.94 -8.85 6.97
CA PHE A 150 -3.72 -7.79 6.37
C PHE A 150 -4.85 -8.33 5.48
N LYS A 151 -5.84 -7.47 5.23
CA LYS A 151 -6.90 -7.65 4.25
C LYS A 151 -7.07 -6.33 3.50
N CYS A 152 -7.00 -6.38 2.16
CA CYS A 152 -7.12 -5.21 1.30
C CYS A 152 -8.16 -5.38 0.21
N ILE A 153 -8.87 -4.30 -0.13
CA ILE A 153 -9.55 -4.18 -1.41
C ILE A 153 -8.53 -3.71 -2.45
N ARG A 154 -8.49 -4.38 -3.60
CA ARG A 154 -7.67 -4.00 -4.76
C ARG A 154 -8.57 -3.53 -5.89
N PHE A 155 -8.09 -2.55 -6.64
CA PHE A 155 -8.83 -1.96 -7.77
C PHE A 155 -7.92 -1.90 -8.99
N PHE A 156 -8.44 -2.27 -10.15
CA PHE A 156 -7.71 -2.27 -11.42
C PHE A 156 -8.56 -1.67 -12.54
N THR A 157 -7.95 -0.84 -13.39
CA THR A 157 -8.60 -0.30 -14.60
C THR A 157 -8.44 -1.24 -15.79
N LYS A 158 -7.52 -2.22 -15.69
CA LYS A 158 -7.23 -3.23 -16.69
C LYS A 158 -7.28 -4.64 -16.09
N PRO A 159 -7.59 -5.68 -16.89
CA PRO A 159 -7.64 -7.07 -16.39
C PRO A 159 -6.31 -7.60 -15.85
N ASP A 160 -5.18 -7.11 -16.37
CA ASP A 160 -3.80 -7.49 -16.05
C ASP A 160 -2.99 -6.36 -15.40
N GLY A 161 -3.67 -5.33 -14.88
CA GLY A 161 -3.05 -4.17 -14.24
C GLY A 161 -2.16 -4.49 -13.02
N TRP A 162 -2.27 -5.70 -12.48
CA TRP A 162 -1.45 -6.22 -11.37
C TRP A 162 -0.07 -6.75 -11.81
N VAL A 163 0.20 -6.87 -13.12
CA VAL A 163 1.48 -7.39 -13.63
C VAL A 163 2.60 -6.41 -13.34
N ALA A 164 3.64 -6.89 -12.64
CA ALA A 164 4.80 -6.09 -12.28
C ALA A 164 5.87 -6.17 -13.36
N ASP A 165 6.39 -5.01 -13.76
CA ASP A 165 7.59 -4.87 -14.60
C ASP A 165 8.75 -4.42 -13.70
N PHE A 166 9.71 -5.32 -13.45
CA PHE A 166 10.80 -5.07 -12.53
C PHE A 166 11.85 -4.14 -13.14
N THR A 167 12.26 -3.10 -12.40
CA THR A 167 13.27 -2.14 -12.86
C THR A 167 14.68 -2.71 -12.91
N GLY A 168 14.93 -3.80 -12.17
CA GLY A 168 16.27 -4.38 -12.01
C GLY A 168 17.15 -3.62 -11.01
N SER A 169 16.65 -2.54 -10.41
CA SER A 169 17.35 -1.78 -9.37
C SER A 169 17.43 -2.56 -8.06
N ASP A 170 18.52 -2.40 -7.33
CA ASP A 170 18.69 -2.94 -5.98
C ASP A 170 18.40 -1.92 -4.88
N ILE A 171 17.81 -0.78 -5.22
CA ILE A 171 17.50 0.33 -4.32
C ILE A 171 16.72 -0.12 -3.09
N ALA A 172 15.79 -1.06 -3.26
CA ALA A 172 14.95 -1.58 -2.17
C ALA A 172 15.77 -2.14 -0.98
N LYS A 173 16.99 -2.63 -1.24
CA LYS A 173 17.87 -3.20 -0.20
C LYS A 173 18.51 -2.14 0.72
N ARG A 174 18.38 -0.86 0.38
CA ARG A 174 18.99 0.24 1.12
C ARG A 174 18.07 0.80 2.22
N PHE A 175 16.81 0.40 2.22
CA PHE A 175 15.79 0.95 3.13
C PHE A 175 15.37 -0.09 4.16
N PRO A 176 14.91 0.36 5.37
CA PRO A 176 14.45 -0.55 6.40
C PRO A 176 13.28 -1.38 5.89
N THR A 177 13.25 -2.65 6.25
CA THR A 177 12.13 -3.56 6.02
C THR A 177 10.89 -3.12 6.82
N PHE A 178 9.73 -3.70 6.53
CA PHE A 178 8.53 -3.47 7.33
C PHE A 178 8.78 -3.72 8.83
N ASP A 179 9.40 -4.85 9.16
CA ASP A 179 9.62 -5.26 10.55
C ASP A 179 10.56 -4.29 11.28
N GLU A 180 11.62 -3.82 10.62
CA GLU A 180 12.53 -2.79 11.14
C GLU A 180 11.84 -1.43 11.29
N HIS A 181 11.00 -1.06 10.30
CA HIS A 181 10.32 0.24 10.29
C HIS A 181 9.26 0.38 11.40
N ILE A 182 8.60 -0.73 11.79
CA ILE A 182 7.60 -0.73 12.88
C ILE A 182 8.19 -1.02 14.25
N ALA A 183 9.46 -1.43 14.34
CA ALA A 183 10.14 -1.67 15.61
C ALA A 183 10.13 -0.37 16.47
N PRO A 184 9.95 -0.47 17.80
CA PRO A 184 10.11 0.69 18.67
C PRO A 184 11.53 1.24 18.54
N ALA A 185 11.65 2.56 18.55
CA ALA A 185 12.97 3.21 18.60
C ALA A 185 13.70 2.73 19.86
N SER A 186 14.93 2.24 19.67
CA SER A 186 15.79 1.73 20.78
C SER A 186 16.32 2.86 21.63
#